data_01ad744d2032b1afa981b4a051de2b23
#
_entry.id   01ad744d2032b1afa981b4a051de2b23
#
_cell.length_a   1.000
_cell.length_b   1.000
_cell.length_c   1.000
_cell.angle_alpha   90.00
_cell.angle_beta   90.00
_cell.angle_gamma   90.00
#
_symmetry.space_group_name_H-M   'P 1'
#
loop_
_entity.id
_entity.type
_entity.pdbx_description
1 polymer ?
#
loop_
_entity_poly.entity_id
_entity_poly.type
_entity_poly.pdbx_seq_one_letter_code
_entity_poly.pdbx_strand_id
1 'polypeptide(L)'
;MVSISPQLRRHLRAGKHDIKALKLSARCTYLSSERDTLDGLNIHFAGIDEYHAHPTDGVANVLRSGMQARRNPLHLTITTAGFNRESPCYEMQKTCKEILDGVKHDDEQFALKYELHEDDDWTDSSTWIKANP
;
A
#
# COMPACT_ATOMS: atom_id res chain seq x y z
N MET A 1 -9.00 -7.77 17.08
CA MET A 1 -9.52 -8.76 16.09
C MET A 1 -9.02 -10.16 16.36
N VAL A 2 -7.71 -10.46 16.36
CA VAL A 2 -7.17 -11.83 16.62
C VAL A 2 -7.58 -12.35 18.00
N SER A 3 -7.51 -11.52 19.04
CA SER A 3 -7.86 -11.87 20.42
C SER A 3 -9.33 -12.20 20.64
N ILE A 4 -10.21 -11.70 19.77
CA ILE A 4 -11.67 -11.86 19.90
C ILE A 4 -12.18 -13.07 19.08
N SER A 5 -11.49 -13.42 17.96
CA SER A 5 -11.89 -14.52 17.08
C SER A 5 -11.30 -15.85 17.51
N PRO A 6 -12.11 -16.84 17.93
CA PRO A 6 -11.62 -18.19 18.25
C PRO A 6 -10.95 -18.89 17.06
N GLN A 7 -11.40 -18.60 15.84
CA GLN A 7 -10.83 -19.17 14.61
C GLN A 7 -9.43 -18.62 14.35
N LEU A 8 -9.24 -17.30 14.44
CA LEU A 8 -7.94 -16.68 14.24
C LEU A 8 -6.93 -17.07 15.32
N ARG A 9 -7.35 -17.23 16.58
CA ARG A 9 -6.48 -17.67 17.68
C ARG A 9 -5.89 -19.07 17.50
N ARG A 10 -6.47 -19.92 16.67
CA ARG A 10 -5.90 -21.24 16.34
C ARG A 10 -4.66 -21.13 15.45
N HIS A 11 -4.52 -20.05 14.73
CA HIS A 11 -3.47 -19.85 13.73
C HIS A 11 -2.53 -18.69 14.06
N LEU A 12 -3.03 -17.70 14.78
CA LEU A 12 -2.34 -16.44 15.03
C LEU A 12 -2.28 -16.11 16.53
N ARG A 13 -1.21 -15.45 16.91
CA ARG A 13 -1.01 -14.89 18.25
C ARG A 13 -0.78 -13.38 18.14
N ALA A 14 -1.61 -12.58 18.78
CA ALA A 14 -1.41 -11.15 18.89
C ALA A 14 -0.38 -10.85 19.99
N GLY A 15 0.67 -10.12 19.64
CA GLY A 15 1.60 -9.47 20.55
C GLY A 15 1.22 -8.00 20.79
N LYS A 16 2.09 -7.26 21.46
CA LYS A 16 1.90 -5.82 21.70
C LYS A 16 2.01 -5.01 20.40
N HIS A 17 2.94 -5.37 19.52
CA HIS A 17 3.29 -4.64 18.31
C HIS A 17 3.29 -5.51 17.06
N ASP A 18 2.97 -6.79 17.18
CA ASP A 18 2.99 -7.74 16.07
C ASP A 18 1.87 -8.79 16.17
N ILE A 19 1.64 -9.45 15.05
CA ILE A 19 0.83 -10.66 14.95
C ILE A 19 1.74 -11.75 14.40
N LYS A 20 1.86 -12.86 15.13
CA LYS A 20 2.68 -14.02 14.73
C LYS A 20 1.82 -15.17 14.28
N ALA A 21 2.25 -15.85 13.22
CA ALA A 21 1.66 -17.11 12.82
C ALA A 21 2.24 -18.26 13.67
N LEU A 22 1.35 -19.11 14.26
CA LEU A 22 1.77 -20.15 15.21
C LEU A 22 2.52 -21.30 14.54
N LYS A 23 2.22 -21.59 13.28
CA LYS A 23 2.80 -22.73 12.53
C LYS A 23 3.83 -22.33 11.48
N LEU A 24 4.05 -21.04 11.28
CA LEU A 24 4.95 -20.48 10.28
C LEU A 24 5.87 -19.48 10.96
N SER A 25 7.12 -19.39 10.50
CA SER A 25 8.05 -18.34 10.94
C SER A 25 7.69 -16.99 10.31
N ALA A 26 6.41 -16.60 10.41
CA ALA A 26 5.89 -15.38 9.82
C ALA A 26 5.31 -14.46 10.90
N ARG A 27 5.52 -13.17 10.70
CA ARG A 27 4.94 -12.12 11.53
C ARG A 27 4.45 -10.96 10.68
N CYS A 28 3.39 -10.31 11.12
CA CYS A 28 2.94 -9.02 10.61
C CYS A 28 3.17 -7.98 11.71
N THR A 29 3.81 -6.88 11.37
CA THR A 29 4.08 -5.77 12.29
C THR A 29 3.83 -4.45 11.58
N TYR A 30 3.40 -3.44 12.30
CA TYR A 30 3.44 -2.07 11.78
C TYR A 30 4.86 -1.51 11.96
N LEU A 31 5.22 -0.61 11.07
CA LEU A 31 6.51 0.05 11.05
C LEU A 31 6.28 1.56 11.17
N SER A 32 7.17 2.25 11.85
CA SER A 32 7.18 3.72 11.82
C SER A 32 7.68 4.19 10.46
N SER A 33 7.35 5.44 10.11
CA SER A 33 7.87 6.09 8.90
C SER A 33 9.35 6.49 8.99
N GLU A 34 10.03 6.19 10.10
CA GLU A 34 11.44 6.47 10.30
C GLU A 34 12.29 5.45 9.54
N ARG A 35 13.00 5.95 8.53
CA ARG A 35 13.78 5.15 7.58
C ARG A 35 14.85 4.30 8.25
N ASP A 36 15.54 4.83 9.27
CA ASP A 36 16.70 4.21 9.90
C ASP A 36 16.38 2.91 10.67
N THR A 37 15.10 2.64 10.93
CA THR A 37 14.65 1.43 11.63
C THR A 37 14.23 0.29 10.70
N LEU A 38 14.25 0.51 9.38
CA LEU A 38 13.70 -0.40 8.38
C LEU A 38 14.76 -1.24 7.67
N ASP A 39 16.05 -0.99 7.91
CA ASP A 39 17.13 -1.73 7.26
C ASP A 39 17.23 -3.18 7.73
N GLY A 40 17.63 -4.09 6.83
CA GLY A 40 17.81 -5.51 7.13
C GLY A 40 16.54 -6.33 7.23
N LEU A 41 15.39 -5.80 6.88
CA LEU A 41 14.13 -6.54 6.84
C LEU A 41 14.10 -7.52 5.65
N ASN A 42 13.52 -8.70 5.88
CA ASN A 42 13.28 -9.71 4.83
C ASN A 42 11.77 -9.81 4.60
N ILE A 43 11.26 -8.94 3.75
CA ILE A 43 9.84 -8.63 3.60
C ILE A 43 9.23 -9.48 2.48
N HIS A 44 8.10 -10.14 2.76
CA HIS A 44 7.29 -10.81 1.75
C HIS A 44 6.09 -9.97 1.32
N PHE A 45 5.51 -9.21 2.24
CA PHE A 45 4.41 -8.28 2.00
C PHE A 45 4.69 -6.96 2.72
N ALA A 46 4.52 -5.85 2.03
CA ALA A 46 4.48 -4.51 2.63
C ALA A 46 3.26 -3.75 2.13
N GLY A 47 2.56 -3.12 3.07
CA GLY A 47 1.49 -2.16 2.79
C GLY A 47 1.90 -0.77 3.22
N ILE A 48 1.78 0.21 2.34
CA ILE A 48 1.90 1.64 2.64
C ILE A 48 0.51 2.23 2.55
N ASP A 49 0.06 2.81 3.64
CA ASP A 49 -1.20 3.55 3.71
C ASP A 49 -0.91 5.05 3.69
N GLU A 50 -1.86 5.82 3.17
CA GLU A 50 -1.77 7.29 3.07
C GLU A 50 -0.46 7.77 2.39
N TYR A 51 -0.10 7.14 1.25
CA TYR A 51 1.18 7.42 0.59
C TYR A 51 1.35 8.90 0.21
N HIS A 52 0.25 9.63 0.00
CA HIS A 52 0.29 11.07 -0.27
C HIS A 52 0.91 11.89 0.89
N ALA A 53 0.87 11.35 2.13
CA ALA A 53 1.45 12.01 3.30
C ALA A 53 2.97 11.78 3.43
N HIS A 54 3.55 10.89 2.62
CA HIS A 54 5.00 10.64 2.64
C HIS A 54 5.74 11.74 1.86
N PRO A 55 6.68 12.46 2.51
CA PRO A 55 7.39 13.56 1.85
C PRO A 55 8.39 13.07 0.79
N THR A 56 8.87 11.84 0.92
CA THR A 56 9.83 11.21 0.02
C THR A 56 9.49 9.73 -0.19
N ASP A 57 10.06 9.13 -1.22
CA ASP A 57 9.95 7.70 -1.49
C ASP A 57 10.89 6.82 -0.64
N GLY A 58 11.61 7.41 0.31
CA GLY A 58 12.63 6.73 1.12
C GLY A 58 12.12 5.45 1.78
N VAL A 59 10.96 5.50 2.43
CA VAL A 59 10.33 4.33 3.07
C VAL A 59 9.97 3.26 2.03
N ALA A 60 9.34 3.66 0.93
CA ALA A 60 8.95 2.73 -0.14
C ALA A 60 10.18 2.02 -0.74
N ASN A 61 11.28 2.73 -0.93
CA ASN A 61 12.53 2.17 -1.48
C ASN A 61 13.18 1.19 -0.52
N VAL A 62 13.21 1.48 0.79
CA VAL A 62 13.74 0.54 1.80
C VAL A 62 12.88 -0.73 1.87
N LEU A 63 11.55 -0.60 1.84
CA LEU A 63 10.65 -1.75 1.83
C LEU A 63 10.86 -2.62 0.58
N ARG A 64 10.98 -2.00 -0.62
CA ARG A 64 11.27 -2.73 -1.87
C ARG A 64 12.63 -3.42 -1.81
N SER A 65 13.66 -2.76 -1.27
CA SER A 65 14.98 -3.38 -1.06
C SER A 65 14.90 -4.61 -0.16
N GLY A 66 14.11 -4.53 0.92
CA GLY A 66 13.89 -5.65 1.82
C GLY A 66 13.14 -6.84 1.21
N MET A 67 12.54 -6.66 0.03
CA MET A 67 11.80 -7.69 -0.71
C MET A 67 12.65 -8.48 -1.71
N GLN A 68 13.82 -7.99 -2.11
CA GLN A 68 14.61 -8.55 -3.20
C GLN A 68 15.01 -10.02 -3.02
N ALA A 69 15.17 -10.48 -1.78
CA ALA A 69 15.48 -11.87 -1.46
C ALA A 69 14.26 -12.80 -1.49
N ARG A 70 13.06 -12.28 -1.71
CA ARG A 70 11.82 -13.04 -1.69
C ARG A 70 11.36 -13.43 -3.09
N ARG A 71 10.79 -14.61 -3.20
CA ARG A 71 10.09 -15.04 -4.41
C ARG A 71 8.65 -14.53 -4.35
N ASN A 72 8.22 -13.80 -5.38
CA ASN A 72 6.89 -13.22 -5.50
C ASN A 72 6.48 -12.36 -4.28
N PRO A 73 7.25 -11.34 -3.89
CA PRO A 73 6.82 -10.42 -2.85
C PRO A 73 5.69 -9.52 -3.35
N LEU A 74 4.89 -9.00 -2.45
CA LEU A 74 3.82 -8.06 -2.78
C LEU A 74 4.02 -6.73 -2.04
N HIS A 75 4.08 -5.66 -2.81
CA HIS A 75 4.05 -4.29 -2.31
C HIS A 75 2.70 -3.65 -2.65
N LEU A 76 1.95 -3.26 -1.64
CA LEU A 76 0.66 -2.61 -1.76
C LEU A 76 0.78 -1.15 -1.32
N THR A 77 0.33 -0.23 -2.15
CA THR A 77 0.22 1.19 -1.80
C THR A 77 -1.23 1.61 -1.88
N ILE A 78 -1.73 2.21 -0.83
CA ILE A 78 -3.10 2.74 -0.74
C ILE A 78 -3.00 4.22 -0.41
N THR A 79 -3.78 5.04 -1.08
CA THR A 79 -3.75 6.49 -0.85
C THR A 79 -5.02 7.15 -1.36
N THR A 80 -5.36 8.27 -0.76
CA THR A 80 -6.27 9.27 -1.33
C THR A 80 -5.48 10.29 -2.16
N ALA A 81 -6.17 11.20 -2.83
CA ALA A 81 -5.54 12.29 -3.57
C ALA A 81 -4.78 13.23 -2.60
N GLY A 82 -3.54 13.52 -2.92
CA GLY A 82 -2.73 14.52 -2.21
C GLY A 82 -2.74 15.88 -2.90
N PHE A 83 -2.33 16.92 -2.19
CA PHE A 83 -2.22 18.28 -2.72
C PHE A 83 -0.85 18.59 -3.33
N ASN A 84 0.19 17.82 -2.95
CA ASN A 84 1.55 18.05 -3.40
C ASN A 84 1.82 17.35 -4.73
N ARG A 85 1.94 18.13 -5.81
CA ARG A 85 2.24 17.62 -7.16
C ARG A 85 3.71 17.28 -7.41
N GLU A 86 4.58 17.56 -6.45
CA GLU A 86 6.01 17.21 -6.49
C GLU A 86 6.30 15.98 -5.62
N SER A 87 5.25 15.34 -5.05
CA SER A 87 5.40 14.18 -4.18
C SER A 87 5.63 12.88 -4.96
N PRO A 88 6.28 11.89 -4.35
CA PRO A 88 6.40 10.55 -4.93
C PRO A 88 5.04 9.90 -5.24
N CYS A 89 4.03 10.21 -4.46
CA CYS A 89 2.66 9.76 -4.69
C CYS A 89 2.10 10.28 -6.02
N TYR A 90 2.35 11.54 -6.35
CA TYR A 90 1.91 12.12 -7.62
C TYR A 90 2.63 11.52 -8.82
N GLU A 91 3.93 11.26 -8.73
CA GLU A 91 4.68 10.56 -9.78
C GLU A 91 4.19 9.11 -9.96
N MET A 92 3.87 8.42 -8.88
CA MET A 92 3.26 7.10 -8.94
C MET A 92 1.88 7.16 -9.61
N GLN A 93 1.06 8.16 -9.31
CA GLN A 93 -0.25 8.37 -9.93
C GLN A 93 -0.14 8.55 -11.45
N LYS A 94 0.85 9.31 -11.94
CA LYS A 94 1.10 9.48 -13.38
C LYS A 94 1.42 8.14 -14.03
N THR A 95 2.35 7.38 -13.44
CA THR A 95 2.71 6.06 -13.94
C THR A 95 1.51 5.11 -13.96
N CYS A 96 0.71 5.08 -12.89
CA CYS A 96 -0.52 4.28 -12.84
C CYS A 96 -1.52 4.70 -13.94
N LYS A 97 -1.67 6.00 -14.19
CA LYS A 97 -2.53 6.49 -15.25
C LYS A 97 -2.05 6.04 -16.63
N GLU A 98 -0.76 6.14 -16.91
CA GLU A 98 -0.17 5.67 -18.17
C GLU A 98 -0.41 4.16 -18.40
N ILE A 99 -0.36 3.36 -17.34
CA ILE A 99 -0.65 1.91 -17.40
C ILE A 99 -2.14 1.68 -17.68
N LEU A 100 -3.03 2.37 -16.96
CA LEU A 100 -4.49 2.24 -17.13
C LEU A 100 -4.96 2.71 -18.50
N ASP A 101 -4.33 3.75 -19.05
CA ASP A 101 -4.61 4.28 -20.39
C ASP A 101 -3.96 3.44 -21.52
N GLY A 102 -3.19 2.39 -21.17
CA GLY A 102 -2.51 1.53 -22.15
C GLY A 102 -1.30 2.18 -22.84
N VAL A 103 -0.82 3.31 -22.33
CA VAL A 103 0.36 4.02 -22.85
C VAL A 103 1.64 3.32 -22.42
N LYS A 104 1.65 2.80 -21.19
CA LYS A 104 2.76 2.04 -20.61
C LYS A 104 2.32 0.62 -20.33
N HIS A 105 3.16 -0.36 -20.70
CA HIS A 105 2.96 -1.76 -20.36
C HIS A 105 3.89 -2.14 -19.22
N ASP A 106 3.33 -2.69 -18.15
CA ASP A 106 4.08 -3.16 -16.98
C ASP A 106 3.32 -4.31 -16.33
N ASP A 107 3.81 -5.54 -16.52
CA ASP A 107 3.16 -6.76 -16.00
C ASP A 107 3.36 -6.95 -14.50
N GLU A 108 4.27 -6.20 -13.88
CA GLU A 108 4.55 -6.30 -12.46
C GLU A 108 3.74 -5.29 -11.64
N GLN A 109 3.11 -4.30 -12.30
CA GLN A 109 2.35 -3.25 -11.62
C GLN A 109 0.86 -3.34 -11.96
N PHE A 110 0.05 -3.60 -10.94
CA PHE A 110 -1.40 -3.44 -10.99
C PHE A 110 -1.78 -2.07 -10.42
N ALA A 111 -2.70 -1.37 -11.09
CA ALA A 111 -3.25 -0.11 -10.62
C ALA A 111 -4.77 -0.15 -10.62
N LEU A 112 -5.36 0.46 -9.59
CA LEU A 112 -6.79 0.68 -9.48
C LEU A 112 -7.03 2.11 -9.02
N LYS A 113 -7.87 2.85 -9.74
CA LYS A 113 -8.14 4.25 -9.48
C LYS A 113 -9.64 4.51 -9.50
N TYR A 114 -10.13 5.15 -8.45
CA TYR A 114 -11.51 5.62 -8.33
C TYR A 114 -11.47 7.14 -8.24
N GLU A 115 -12.05 7.80 -9.20
CA GLU A 115 -12.11 9.27 -9.23
C GLU A 115 -13.34 9.75 -10.02
N LEU A 116 -13.72 10.99 -9.79
CA LEU A 116 -14.65 11.69 -10.66
C LEU A 116 -13.95 12.08 -11.96
N HIS A 117 -14.68 12.05 -13.05
CA HIS A 117 -14.22 12.62 -14.32
C HIS A 117 -14.20 14.16 -14.22
N GLU A 118 -13.36 14.81 -15.01
CA GLU A 118 -13.26 16.29 -15.02
C GLU A 118 -14.59 16.99 -15.37
N ASP A 119 -15.43 16.33 -16.15
CA ASP A 119 -16.76 16.82 -16.55
C ASP A 119 -17.87 16.45 -15.56
N ASP A 120 -17.59 15.69 -14.52
CA ASP A 120 -18.58 15.31 -13.53
C ASP A 120 -18.88 16.46 -12.58
N ASP A 121 -20.16 16.68 -12.31
CA ASP A 121 -20.57 17.60 -11.25
C ASP A 121 -20.34 16.94 -9.88
N TRP A 122 -19.33 17.40 -9.15
CA TRP A 122 -18.99 16.88 -7.82
C TRP A 122 -20.10 17.15 -6.77
N THR A 123 -21.06 18.05 -7.04
CA THR A 123 -22.18 18.33 -6.16
C THR A 123 -23.35 17.34 -6.37
N ASP A 124 -23.35 16.62 -7.49
CA ASP A 124 -24.34 15.59 -7.78
C ASP A 124 -23.93 14.26 -7.11
N SER A 125 -24.71 13.85 -6.12
CA SER A 125 -24.47 12.60 -5.37
C SER A 125 -24.51 11.33 -6.24
N SER A 126 -25.16 11.37 -7.41
CA SER A 126 -25.20 10.22 -8.32
C SER A 126 -23.83 9.91 -8.96
N THR A 127 -22.93 10.90 -9.02
CA THR A 127 -21.58 10.74 -9.55
C THR A 127 -20.61 10.14 -8.52
N TRP A 128 -20.89 10.26 -7.24
CA TRP A 128 -19.97 9.90 -6.15
C TRP A 128 -19.56 8.42 -6.14
N ILE A 129 -20.40 7.53 -6.67
CA ILE A 129 -20.09 6.10 -6.79
C ILE A 129 -18.83 5.84 -7.65
N LYS A 130 -18.45 6.78 -8.54
CA LYS A 130 -17.24 6.66 -9.34
C LYS A 130 -15.98 6.79 -8.48
N ALA A 131 -16.03 7.61 -7.44
CA ALA A 131 -14.91 7.83 -6.53
C ALA A 131 -15.02 6.98 -5.25
N ASN A 132 -16.22 6.47 -4.92
CA ASN A 132 -16.50 5.67 -3.72
C ASN A 132 -17.45 4.52 -4.10
N PRO A 133 -16.97 3.48 -4.78
CA PRO A 133 -17.74 2.33 -5.23
C PRO A 133 -18.23 1.44 -4.10
#